data_ea9c32359a0ff55f3de4bef13a9cc028
#
_entry.id   ea9c32359a0ff55f3de4bef13a9cc028
#
_cell.length_a   1.000
_cell.length_b   1.000
_cell.length_c   1.000
_cell.angle_alpha   90.00
_cell.angle_beta   90.00
_cell.angle_gamma   90.00
#
_symmetry.space_group_name_H-M   'P 1'
#
loop_
_entity.id
_entity.type
_entity.pdbx_description
1 polymer ?
#
loop_
_entity_poly.entity_id
_entity_poly.type
_entity_poly.pdbx_seq_one_letter_code
_entity_poly.pdbx_strand_id
1 'polypeptide(L)'
;MNYIRQKLHQKFAFLSELSIRVKIQLLVISSILVLSIISLGGTQMIIRKYNETLYQSVETSLSYSTKEISSYLDTIDNMADQILANKTLQESLASWSDASASLNSSTYNSLYQQITNYMMGSDGRFLSYMIIKQDTKTVYSSYLVSMETPTSMLDHLVDYAEQADGSVKVVSDYCNDSGLFMVRKIKESKNLSFRNLGYVLININIKELVNQALENKMSNDISYMLLENDQLLLAEGSFDESDLPKLRKTPQNGYSLYSKDGKTFFIVRTDIPKYNFNIIYSVPYSTIYAAISRETFLICAFVIAGIILVILFSTTITALLANDFKLLIHNMQLFASGKYTLTEQEQMLSSRKDEIGMLHKGFNDMAVEINDLIEKNYVNELLKKEAQLKTLESQMDPHFLYNTLDSINWRAKAIHADDISQICTSLGS
;
A
#
# COMPACT_ATOMS: atom_id res chain seq x y z
N MET A 1 29.37 -6.73 -27.21
CA MET A 1 29.57 -7.05 -25.79
C MET A 1 30.82 -6.39 -25.20
N ASN A 2 31.97 -6.35 -25.87
CA ASN A 2 33.20 -5.73 -25.35
C ASN A 2 33.15 -4.20 -25.16
N TYR A 3 32.43 -3.45 -26.02
CA TYR A 3 32.30 -1.98 -25.92
C TYR A 3 31.50 -1.55 -24.67
N ILE A 4 30.42 -2.28 -24.34
CA ILE A 4 29.62 -2.01 -23.13
C ILE A 4 30.43 -2.32 -21.86
N ARG A 5 31.25 -3.39 -21.91
CA ARG A 5 32.14 -3.77 -20.83
C ARG A 5 33.24 -2.72 -20.58
N GLN A 6 33.83 -2.15 -21.64
CA GLN A 6 34.83 -1.10 -21.55
C GLN A 6 34.24 0.22 -20.98
N LYS A 7 33.04 0.61 -21.43
CA LYS A 7 32.36 1.82 -20.94
C LYS A 7 31.89 1.68 -19.48
N LEU A 8 31.47 0.47 -19.08
CA LEU A 8 31.19 0.14 -17.69
C LEU A 8 32.48 0.17 -16.85
N HIS A 9 33.59 -0.38 -17.34
CA HIS A 9 34.88 -0.34 -16.64
C HIS A 9 35.36 1.11 -16.38
N GLN A 10 35.21 2.02 -17.34
CA GLN A 10 35.59 3.43 -17.16
C GLN A 10 34.67 4.15 -16.15
N LYS A 11 33.36 3.89 -16.17
CA LYS A 11 32.42 4.49 -15.20
C LYS A 11 32.60 3.94 -13.77
N PHE A 12 33.08 2.72 -13.64
CA PHE A 12 33.29 2.08 -12.33
C PHE A 12 34.76 2.04 -11.89
N ALA A 13 35.66 2.70 -12.63
CA ALA A 13 37.08 2.83 -12.24
C ALA A 13 37.24 3.42 -10.83
N PHE A 14 36.38 4.38 -10.47
CA PHE A 14 36.31 4.93 -9.11
C PHE A 14 36.07 3.85 -8.03
N LEU A 15 35.25 2.83 -8.33
CA LEU A 15 34.99 1.74 -7.38
C LEU A 15 36.21 0.84 -7.17
N SER A 16 37.15 0.77 -8.14
CA SER A 16 38.37 -0.05 -7.99
C SER A 16 39.32 0.49 -6.95
N GLU A 17 39.34 1.81 -6.74
CA GLU A 17 40.22 2.49 -5.78
C GLU A 17 39.71 2.48 -4.33
N LEU A 18 38.41 2.15 -4.13
CA LEU A 18 37.81 2.08 -2.81
C LEU A 18 38.28 0.84 -2.04
N SER A 19 38.40 0.98 -0.72
CA SER A 19 38.70 -0.16 0.15
C SER A 19 37.60 -1.23 0.06
N ILE A 20 37.96 -2.49 0.31
CA ILE A 20 37.03 -3.64 0.31
C ILE A 20 35.83 -3.36 1.23
N ARG A 21 36.07 -2.74 2.38
CA ARG A 21 35.03 -2.34 3.33
C ARG A 21 33.97 -1.43 2.69
N VAL A 22 34.41 -0.39 1.99
CA VAL A 22 33.50 0.56 1.33
C VAL A 22 32.76 -0.10 0.17
N LYS A 23 33.41 -0.99 -0.59
CA LYS A 23 32.76 -1.74 -1.68
C LYS A 23 31.60 -2.60 -1.17
N ILE A 24 31.83 -3.36 -0.11
CA ILE A 24 30.80 -4.21 0.51
C ILE A 24 29.66 -3.33 1.07
N GLN A 25 29.97 -2.24 1.75
CA GLN A 25 28.95 -1.32 2.27
C GLN A 25 28.09 -0.71 1.16
N LEU A 26 28.68 -0.29 0.04
CA LEU A 26 27.94 0.24 -1.12
C LEU A 26 27.01 -0.81 -1.72
N LEU A 27 27.46 -2.06 -1.82
CA LEU A 27 26.64 -3.16 -2.32
C LEU A 27 25.43 -3.42 -1.40
N VAL A 28 25.66 -3.40 -0.09
CA VAL A 28 24.58 -3.56 0.91
C VAL A 28 23.60 -2.39 0.86
N ILE A 29 24.09 -1.16 0.80
CA ILE A 29 23.24 0.04 0.71
C ILE A 29 22.39 -0.01 -0.58
N SER A 30 22.98 -0.39 -1.71
CA SER A 30 22.23 -0.52 -2.97
C SER A 30 21.14 -1.60 -2.90
N SER A 31 21.41 -2.74 -2.28
CA SER A 31 20.42 -3.82 -2.10
C SER A 31 19.28 -3.41 -1.14
N ILE A 32 19.59 -2.69 -0.06
CA ILE A 32 18.59 -2.12 0.86
C ILE A 32 17.70 -1.11 0.12
N LEU A 33 18.29 -0.24 -0.72
CA LEU A 33 17.55 0.74 -1.50
C LEU A 33 16.57 0.06 -2.48
N VAL A 34 17.00 -0.97 -3.19
CA VAL A 34 16.16 -1.75 -4.09
C VAL A 34 15.01 -2.42 -3.33
N LEU A 35 15.30 -3.06 -2.20
CA LEU A 35 14.28 -3.69 -1.35
C LEU A 35 13.26 -2.66 -0.84
N SER A 36 13.71 -1.48 -0.43
CA SER A 36 12.83 -0.39 0.03
C SER A 36 11.89 0.10 -1.09
N ILE A 37 12.40 0.25 -2.31
CA ILE A 37 11.57 0.64 -3.48
C ILE A 37 10.52 -0.43 -3.77
N ILE A 38 10.91 -1.70 -3.77
CA ILE A 38 9.98 -2.83 -4.01
C ILE A 38 8.91 -2.88 -2.91
N SER A 39 9.29 -2.69 -1.65
CA SER A 39 8.36 -2.67 -0.51
C SER A 39 7.35 -1.52 -0.62
N LEU A 40 7.81 -0.30 -0.94
CA LEU A 40 6.93 0.85 -1.15
C LEU A 40 5.96 0.62 -2.32
N GLY A 41 6.45 0.09 -3.45
CA GLY A 41 5.62 -0.27 -4.60
C GLY A 41 4.57 -1.33 -4.26
N GLY A 42 4.97 -2.37 -3.52
CA GLY A 42 4.08 -3.42 -3.03
C GLY A 42 2.99 -2.88 -2.11
N THR A 43 3.33 -2.01 -1.16
CA THR A 43 2.35 -1.38 -0.26
C THR A 43 1.34 -0.54 -1.04
N GLN A 44 1.78 0.25 -2.02
CA GLN A 44 0.88 1.03 -2.89
C GLN A 44 -0.07 0.14 -3.69
N MET A 45 0.44 -0.99 -4.20
CA MET A 45 -0.37 -1.96 -4.95
C MET A 45 -1.44 -2.60 -4.05
N ILE A 46 -1.09 -2.95 -2.82
CA ILE A 46 -2.03 -3.51 -1.82
C ILE A 46 -3.15 -2.50 -1.53
N ILE A 47 -2.82 -1.23 -1.27
CA ILE A 47 -3.81 -0.17 -1.00
C ILE A 47 -4.76 -0.01 -2.20
N ARG A 48 -4.24 0.04 -3.42
CA ARG A 48 -5.07 0.12 -4.63
C ARG A 48 -6.02 -1.07 -4.75
N LYS A 49 -5.48 -2.28 -4.61
CA LYS A 49 -6.29 -3.51 -4.72
C LYS A 49 -7.37 -3.58 -3.66
N TYR A 50 -7.05 -3.13 -2.45
CA TYR A 50 -8.02 -3.06 -1.37
C TYR A 50 -9.15 -2.05 -1.66
N ASN A 51 -8.82 -0.85 -2.14
CA ASN A 51 -9.80 0.15 -2.52
C ASN A 51 -10.71 -0.32 -3.67
N GLU A 52 -10.17 -1.05 -4.65
CA GLU A 52 -10.97 -1.68 -5.70
C GLU A 52 -11.93 -2.74 -5.15
N THR A 53 -11.45 -3.61 -4.26
CA THR A 53 -12.29 -4.65 -3.63
C THR A 53 -13.37 -4.01 -2.77
N LEU A 54 -13.03 -2.96 -2.03
CA LEU A 54 -13.99 -2.19 -1.27
C LEU A 54 -15.06 -1.56 -2.17
N TYR A 55 -14.64 -0.92 -3.26
CA TYR A 55 -15.56 -0.33 -4.23
C TYR A 55 -16.54 -1.38 -4.75
N GLN A 56 -16.06 -2.55 -5.20
CA GLN A 56 -16.91 -3.64 -5.69
C GLN A 56 -17.92 -4.12 -4.62
N SER A 57 -17.47 -4.21 -3.36
CA SER A 57 -18.33 -4.61 -2.24
C SER A 57 -19.43 -3.57 -1.98
N VAL A 58 -19.05 -2.28 -1.92
CA VAL A 58 -19.99 -1.17 -1.70
C VAL A 58 -20.96 -1.05 -2.88
N GLU A 59 -20.47 -1.07 -4.10
CA GLU A 59 -21.26 -1.00 -5.33
C GLU A 59 -22.28 -2.13 -5.40
N THR A 60 -21.85 -3.37 -5.12
CA THR A 60 -22.75 -4.53 -5.09
C THR A 60 -23.85 -4.34 -4.05
N SER A 61 -23.48 -3.90 -2.84
CA SER A 61 -24.46 -3.64 -1.78
C SER A 61 -25.44 -2.54 -2.17
N LEU A 62 -24.94 -1.42 -2.71
CA LEU A 62 -25.78 -0.32 -3.19
C LEU A 62 -26.69 -0.73 -4.34
N SER A 63 -26.23 -1.59 -5.25
CA SER A 63 -27.06 -2.13 -6.33
C SER A 63 -28.26 -2.93 -5.80
N TYR A 64 -28.08 -3.67 -4.71
CA TYR A 64 -29.21 -4.33 -4.03
C TYR A 64 -30.15 -3.32 -3.37
N SER A 65 -29.60 -2.31 -2.68
CA SER A 65 -30.40 -1.27 -2.03
C SER A 65 -31.21 -0.45 -3.05
N THR A 66 -30.61 -0.05 -4.15
CA THR A 66 -31.31 0.70 -5.22
C THR A 66 -32.39 -0.14 -5.89
N LYS A 67 -32.17 -1.45 -6.07
CA LYS A 67 -33.20 -2.36 -6.57
C LYS A 67 -34.35 -2.50 -5.57
N GLU A 68 -34.07 -2.58 -4.27
CA GLU A 68 -35.09 -2.64 -3.22
C GLU A 68 -35.93 -1.37 -3.21
N ILE A 69 -35.30 -0.19 -3.25
CA ILE A 69 -35.99 1.11 -3.35
C ILE A 69 -36.85 1.16 -4.64
N SER A 70 -36.26 0.83 -5.79
CA SER A 70 -37.00 0.82 -7.07
C SER A 70 -38.20 -0.15 -7.04
N SER A 71 -37.99 -1.36 -6.52
CA SER A 71 -39.05 -2.37 -6.42
C SER A 71 -40.20 -1.92 -5.53
N TYR A 72 -39.89 -1.22 -4.44
CA TYR A 72 -40.92 -0.65 -3.57
C TYR A 72 -41.70 0.47 -4.28
N LEU A 73 -41.00 1.38 -4.94
CA LEU A 73 -41.66 2.44 -5.73
C LEU A 73 -42.50 1.86 -6.87
N ASP A 74 -42.03 0.77 -7.52
CA ASP A 74 -42.80 0.04 -8.52
C ASP A 74 -44.06 -0.61 -7.94
N THR A 75 -43.99 -1.07 -6.70
CA THR A 75 -45.18 -1.61 -5.99
C THR A 75 -46.23 -0.54 -5.77
N ILE A 76 -45.82 0.67 -5.41
CA ILE A 76 -46.71 1.82 -5.25
C ILE A 76 -47.31 2.27 -6.61
N ASP A 77 -46.48 2.30 -7.65
CA ASP A 77 -46.92 2.58 -9.03
C ASP A 77 -48.03 1.57 -9.47
N ASN A 78 -47.74 0.29 -9.28
CA ASN A 78 -48.73 -0.78 -9.54
C ASN A 78 -50.00 -0.66 -8.67
N MET A 79 -49.88 -0.24 -7.41
CA MET A 79 -51.02 0.03 -6.56
C MET A 79 -51.88 1.17 -7.13
N ALA A 80 -51.28 2.24 -7.61
CA ALA A 80 -52.01 3.32 -8.27
C ALA A 80 -52.74 2.85 -9.54
N ASP A 81 -52.16 1.90 -10.30
CA ASP A 81 -52.82 1.22 -11.41
C ASP A 81 -54.03 0.37 -10.97
N GLN A 82 -53.87 -0.38 -9.88
CA GLN A 82 -54.99 -1.19 -9.33
C GLN A 82 -56.13 -0.31 -8.82
N ILE A 83 -55.83 0.84 -8.19
CA ILE A 83 -56.83 1.82 -7.74
C ILE A 83 -57.59 2.36 -8.95
N LEU A 84 -56.88 2.71 -10.03
CA LEU A 84 -57.51 3.17 -11.27
C LEU A 84 -58.45 2.09 -11.89
N ALA A 85 -58.02 0.83 -11.87
CA ALA A 85 -58.78 -0.28 -12.44
C ALA A 85 -59.93 -0.77 -11.55
N ASN A 86 -60.00 -0.32 -10.28
CA ASN A 86 -61.01 -0.79 -9.33
C ASN A 86 -62.38 -0.21 -9.65
N LYS A 87 -63.28 -1.09 -10.17
CA LYS A 87 -64.64 -0.74 -10.58
C LYS A 87 -65.46 -0.19 -9.43
N THR A 88 -65.39 -0.78 -8.23
CA THR A 88 -66.16 -0.36 -7.06
C THR A 88 -65.71 1.06 -6.61
N LEU A 89 -64.42 1.32 -6.67
CA LEU A 89 -63.88 2.66 -6.34
C LEU A 89 -64.34 3.69 -7.38
N GLN A 90 -64.31 3.38 -8.67
CA GLN A 90 -64.77 4.26 -9.73
C GLN A 90 -66.27 4.55 -9.60
N GLU A 91 -67.13 3.51 -9.31
CA GLU A 91 -68.57 3.69 -9.08
C GLU A 91 -68.84 4.54 -7.84
N SER A 92 -68.08 4.36 -6.78
CA SER A 92 -68.16 5.19 -5.56
C SER A 92 -67.79 6.65 -5.86
N LEU A 93 -66.75 6.91 -6.63
CA LEU A 93 -66.33 8.28 -7.02
C LEU A 93 -67.34 8.93 -7.96
N ALA A 94 -67.87 8.19 -8.93
CA ALA A 94 -68.91 8.69 -9.85
C ALA A 94 -70.16 9.11 -9.10
N SER A 95 -70.61 8.32 -8.13
CA SER A 95 -71.77 8.63 -7.30
C SER A 95 -71.51 9.74 -6.28
N TRP A 96 -70.24 9.96 -5.87
CA TRP A 96 -69.85 10.98 -4.88
C TRP A 96 -69.92 12.39 -5.47
N SER A 97 -69.68 12.55 -6.76
CA SER A 97 -69.84 13.78 -7.50
C SER A 97 -71.28 14.35 -7.42
N ASP A 98 -72.25 13.44 -7.56
CA ASP A 98 -73.66 13.82 -7.80
C ASP A 98 -74.55 13.72 -6.55
N ALA A 99 -74.01 13.35 -5.38
CA ALA A 99 -74.77 12.91 -4.22
C ALA A 99 -75.31 14.06 -3.33
N SER A 100 -76.53 13.87 -2.80
CA SER A 100 -77.05 14.64 -1.68
C SER A 100 -76.34 14.35 -0.37
N ALA A 101 -76.45 15.19 0.64
CA ALA A 101 -75.69 15.12 1.89
C ALA A 101 -75.76 13.79 2.66
N SER A 102 -76.85 13.06 2.55
CA SER A 102 -77.04 11.78 3.24
C SER A 102 -76.32 10.61 2.56
N LEU A 103 -76.15 10.63 1.24
CA LEU A 103 -75.42 9.63 0.46
C LEU A 103 -73.91 9.86 0.58
N ASN A 104 -73.47 11.05 0.91
CA ASN A 104 -72.06 11.36 1.06
C ASN A 104 -71.35 10.55 2.17
N SER A 105 -72.05 10.25 3.29
CA SER A 105 -71.40 9.48 4.39
C SER A 105 -71.19 8.00 4.04
N SER A 106 -72.11 7.36 3.32
CA SER A 106 -71.95 5.96 2.91
C SER A 106 -70.86 5.80 1.82
N THR A 107 -70.81 6.74 0.87
CA THR A 107 -69.82 6.76 -0.18
C THR A 107 -68.42 7.07 0.39
N TYR A 108 -68.34 8.03 1.32
CA TYR A 108 -67.12 8.34 2.05
C TYR A 108 -66.56 7.08 2.77
N ASN A 109 -67.42 6.38 3.52
CA ASN A 109 -67.01 5.16 4.23
C ASN A 109 -66.56 4.04 3.27
N SER A 110 -67.24 3.90 2.11
CA SER A 110 -66.82 2.94 1.07
C SER A 110 -65.42 3.29 0.52
N LEU A 111 -65.20 4.55 0.15
CA LEU A 111 -63.88 5.01 -0.35
C LEU A 111 -62.83 4.85 0.71
N TYR A 112 -63.12 5.25 1.96
CA TYR A 112 -62.18 5.10 3.09
C TYR A 112 -61.76 3.64 3.29
N GLN A 113 -62.72 2.70 3.31
CA GLN A 113 -62.41 1.27 3.47
C GLN A 113 -61.55 0.76 2.31
N GLN A 114 -61.84 1.17 1.07
CA GLN A 114 -61.09 0.72 -0.10
C GLN A 114 -59.64 1.20 -0.05
N ILE A 115 -59.37 2.50 0.20
CA ILE A 115 -58.00 3.00 0.28
C ILE A 115 -57.26 2.44 1.49
N THR A 116 -57.98 2.19 2.61
CA THR A 116 -57.40 1.53 3.79
C THR A 116 -57.01 0.09 3.48
N ASN A 117 -57.81 -0.64 2.71
CA ASN A 117 -57.45 -1.99 2.26
C ASN A 117 -56.22 -2.00 1.37
N TYR A 118 -56.04 -1.02 0.47
CA TYR A 118 -54.80 -0.88 -0.30
C TYR A 118 -53.60 -0.59 0.57
N MET A 119 -53.73 0.28 1.58
CA MET A 119 -52.68 0.55 2.52
C MET A 119 -52.30 -0.68 3.35
N MET A 120 -53.28 -1.43 3.85
CA MET A 120 -53.04 -2.64 4.66
C MET A 120 -52.56 -3.83 3.83
N GLY A 121 -52.94 -3.92 2.57
CA GLY A 121 -52.55 -5.01 1.67
C GLY A 121 -51.19 -4.86 1.02
N SER A 122 -50.63 -3.68 1.03
CA SER A 122 -49.25 -3.44 0.61
C SER A 122 -48.32 -3.62 1.81
N ASP A 123 -47.03 -3.82 1.56
CA ASP A 123 -46.00 -3.74 2.61
C ASP A 123 -45.92 -2.30 3.13
N GLY A 124 -46.94 -1.89 3.90
CA GLY A 124 -47.25 -0.50 4.26
C GLY A 124 -46.27 0.22 5.13
N ARG A 125 -45.10 -0.39 5.37
CA ARG A 125 -44.04 0.13 6.25
C ARG A 125 -43.56 1.56 5.88
N PHE A 126 -43.64 1.89 4.58
CA PHE A 126 -43.15 3.17 4.08
C PHE A 126 -44.26 4.08 3.54
N LEU A 127 -45.53 3.62 3.57
CA LEU A 127 -46.69 4.47 3.26
C LEU A 127 -47.07 5.26 4.51
N SER A 128 -47.04 6.58 4.42
CA SER A 128 -47.51 7.42 5.53
C SER A 128 -49.03 7.59 5.48
N TYR A 129 -49.58 7.92 4.31
CA TYR A 129 -50.99 8.11 4.10
C TYR A 129 -51.36 8.09 2.62
N MET A 130 -52.65 7.93 2.35
CA MET A 130 -53.25 7.98 1.02
C MET A 130 -54.46 8.89 1.03
N ILE A 131 -54.60 9.72 0.01
CA ILE A 131 -55.68 10.67 -0.15
C ILE A 131 -56.37 10.42 -1.49
N ILE A 132 -57.72 10.40 -1.48
CA ILE A 132 -58.51 10.60 -2.70
C ILE A 132 -59.13 11.97 -2.60
N LYS A 133 -58.91 12.83 -3.60
CA LYS A 133 -59.47 14.18 -3.73
C LYS A 133 -60.35 14.25 -4.95
N GLN A 134 -61.58 14.75 -4.76
CA GLN A 134 -62.53 15.06 -5.81
C GLN A 134 -63.17 16.42 -5.53
N ASP A 135 -62.89 17.40 -6.36
CA ASP A 135 -63.27 18.80 -6.16
C ASP A 135 -62.88 19.29 -4.74
N THR A 136 -63.89 19.69 -3.95
CA THR A 136 -63.71 20.12 -2.55
C THR A 136 -63.75 18.97 -1.54
N LYS A 137 -64.05 17.76 -1.97
CA LYS A 137 -64.17 16.58 -1.10
C LYS A 137 -62.87 15.80 -1.03
N THR A 138 -62.53 15.30 0.18
CA THR A 138 -61.31 14.56 0.42
C THR A 138 -61.59 13.38 1.32
N VAL A 139 -61.05 12.21 0.95
CA VAL A 139 -61.03 11.01 1.78
C VAL A 139 -59.59 10.73 2.16
N TYR A 140 -59.35 10.53 3.42
CA TYR A 140 -58.03 10.35 4.01
C TYR A 140 -57.91 8.96 4.63
N SER A 141 -56.88 8.21 4.35
CA SER A 141 -56.50 7.03 5.11
C SER A 141 -55.03 7.15 5.55
N SER A 142 -54.77 6.97 6.82
CA SER A 142 -53.43 7.09 7.43
C SER A 142 -53.27 6.06 8.53
N TYR A 143 -52.05 5.58 8.73
CA TYR A 143 -51.64 4.83 9.93
C TYR A 143 -51.42 5.77 11.16
N LEU A 144 -51.24 7.05 10.92
CA LEU A 144 -50.98 8.07 11.98
C LEU A 144 -52.24 8.94 12.15
N VAL A 145 -52.66 9.14 13.38
CA VAL A 145 -53.98 9.69 13.77
C VAL A 145 -54.21 11.18 13.44
N SER A 146 -53.20 11.92 12.99
CA SER A 146 -53.41 13.32 12.59
C SER A 146 -52.28 13.87 11.73
N MET A 147 -52.39 13.81 10.42
CA MET A 147 -51.66 14.70 9.53
C MET A 147 -52.65 15.54 8.73
N GLU A 148 -52.79 16.80 9.07
CA GLU A 148 -53.48 17.75 8.22
C GLU A 148 -52.56 18.19 7.10
N THR A 149 -52.80 17.70 5.88
CA THR A 149 -52.06 18.19 4.71
C THR A 149 -52.63 19.58 4.35
N PRO A 150 -51.82 20.62 4.27
CA PRO A 150 -52.28 21.94 3.92
C PRO A 150 -53.01 21.96 2.58
N THR A 151 -54.14 22.71 2.49
CA THR A 151 -54.94 22.77 1.27
C THR A 151 -54.12 23.23 0.06
N SER A 152 -53.22 24.21 0.25
CA SER A 152 -52.34 24.70 -0.81
C SER A 152 -51.41 23.61 -1.37
N MET A 153 -50.93 22.71 -0.51
CA MET A 153 -50.14 21.55 -0.92
C MET A 153 -50.98 20.54 -1.71
N LEU A 154 -52.19 20.25 -1.24
CA LEU A 154 -53.11 19.36 -1.96
C LEU A 154 -53.45 19.88 -3.35
N ASP A 155 -53.72 21.15 -3.50
CA ASP A 155 -54.02 21.79 -4.80
C ASP A 155 -52.80 21.70 -5.74
N HIS A 156 -51.59 21.94 -5.24
CA HIS A 156 -50.37 21.78 -6.03
C HIS A 156 -50.11 20.32 -6.48
N LEU A 157 -50.37 19.35 -5.58
CA LEU A 157 -50.26 17.95 -5.93
C LEU A 157 -51.29 17.51 -6.98
N VAL A 158 -52.50 18.09 -6.94
CA VAL A 158 -53.53 17.89 -7.96
C VAL A 158 -53.10 18.45 -9.31
N ASP A 159 -52.47 19.63 -9.33
CA ASP A 159 -51.94 20.23 -10.57
C ASP A 159 -50.94 19.31 -11.25
N TYR A 160 -50.02 18.65 -10.46
CA TYR A 160 -49.14 17.66 -11.00
C TYR A 160 -49.84 16.42 -11.56
N ALA A 161 -50.89 15.96 -10.88
CA ALA A 161 -51.69 14.82 -11.37
C ALA A 161 -52.50 15.17 -12.64
N GLU A 162 -52.97 16.40 -12.78
CA GLU A 162 -53.59 16.91 -14.01
C GLU A 162 -52.63 16.94 -15.19
N GLN A 163 -51.44 17.47 -14.98
CA GLN A 163 -50.38 17.52 -16.01
C GLN A 163 -49.97 16.12 -16.49
N ALA A 164 -49.98 15.13 -15.59
CA ALA A 164 -49.62 13.75 -15.89
C ALA A 164 -50.71 13.00 -16.66
N ASP A 165 -51.92 13.54 -16.74
CA ASP A 165 -53.08 13.11 -17.54
C ASP A 165 -53.40 11.57 -17.43
N GLY A 166 -53.29 11.05 -16.23
CA GLY A 166 -53.62 9.65 -15.91
C GLY A 166 -52.42 8.71 -15.83
N SER A 167 -51.20 9.16 -16.10
CA SER A 167 -49.97 8.47 -15.67
C SER A 167 -49.65 8.79 -14.21
N VAL A 168 -48.84 7.97 -13.57
CA VAL A 168 -48.29 8.30 -12.23
C VAL A 168 -47.21 9.35 -12.36
N LYS A 169 -47.28 10.39 -11.55
CA LYS A 169 -46.23 11.39 -11.42
C LYS A 169 -45.64 11.32 -10.02
N VAL A 170 -44.30 11.24 -9.94
CA VAL A 170 -43.55 11.38 -8.70
C VAL A 170 -43.32 12.86 -8.45
N VAL A 171 -43.62 13.30 -7.23
CA VAL A 171 -43.44 14.70 -6.78
C VAL A 171 -42.56 14.69 -5.54
N SER A 172 -41.41 15.34 -5.67
CA SER A 172 -40.35 15.38 -4.66
C SER A 172 -40.28 16.73 -3.91
N ASP A 173 -41.03 17.72 -4.32
CA ASP A 173 -40.99 19.09 -3.79
C ASP A 173 -41.16 19.17 -2.26
N TYR A 174 -41.81 18.17 -1.68
CA TYR A 174 -42.11 18.07 -0.24
C TYR A 174 -41.29 17.02 0.51
N CYS A 175 -40.23 16.49 -0.12
CA CYS A 175 -39.45 15.37 0.42
C CYS A 175 -38.88 15.64 1.83
N ASN A 176 -38.44 16.85 2.11
CA ASN A 176 -37.85 17.21 3.40
C ASN A 176 -38.88 17.33 4.53
N ASP A 177 -40.09 17.79 4.23
CA ASP A 177 -41.08 18.15 5.24
C ASP A 177 -42.17 17.07 5.40
N SER A 178 -42.63 16.51 4.29
CA SER A 178 -43.80 15.64 4.25
C SER A 178 -43.55 14.29 3.58
N GLY A 179 -42.44 14.10 2.87
CA GLY A 179 -42.12 12.87 2.16
C GLY A 179 -42.31 12.98 0.64
N LEU A 180 -42.13 11.84 -0.04
CA LEU A 180 -42.29 11.71 -1.47
C LEU A 180 -43.76 11.43 -1.81
N PHE A 181 -44.29 12.07 -2.86
CA PHE A 181 -45.62 11.79 -3.32
C PHE A 181 -45.63 11.07 -4.67
N MET A 182 -46.51 10.09 -4.80
CA MET A 182 -46.96 9.58 -6.10
C MET A 182 -48.41 10.03 -6.32
N VAL A 183 -48.64 10.79 -7.39
CA VAL A 183 -49.93 11.40 -7.68
C VAL A 183 -50.45 10.92 -9.03
N ARG A 184 -51.77 10.73 -9.10
CA ARG A 184 -52.39 10.25 -10.33
C ARG A 184 -53.85 10.73 -10.45
N LYS A 185 -54.23 11.10 -11.67
CA LYS A 185 -55.61 11.39 -12.04
C LYS A 185 -56.40 10.08 -12.28
N ILE A 186 -57.57 9.96 -11.67
CA ILE A 186 -58.48 8.82 -11.84
C ILE A 186 -59.47 9.17 -12.94
N LYS A 187 -59.33 8.51 -14.09
CA LYS A 187 -60.26 8.65 -15.22
C LYS A 187 -61.29 7.52 -15.23
N GLU A 188 -62.54 7.83 -15.56
CA GLU A 188 -63.60 6.86 -15.69
C GLU A 188 -63.31 5.88 -16.83
N SER A 189 -63.26 4.59 -16.53
CA SER A 189 -63.07 3.54 -17.55
C SER A 189 -64.37 3.03 -18.15
N LYS A 190 -65.51 3.31 -17.52
CA LYS A 190 -66.82 2.89 -17.96
C LYS A 190 -67.19 3.61 -19.25
N ASN A 191 -67.61 2.85 -20.26
CA ASN A 191 -68.05 3.33 -21.59
C ASN A 191 -67.00 4.23 -22.30
N LEU A 192 -65.71 4.10 -21.97
CA LEU A 192 -64.63 4.91 -22.53
C LEU A 192 -64.88 6.43 -22.38
N SER A 193 -65.52 6.87 -21.31
CA SER A 193 -65.88 8.30 -21.13
C SER A 193 -64.69 9.13 -20.77
N PHE A 194 -63.66 8.55 -20.15
CA PHE A 194 -62.42 9.21 -19.67
C PHE A 194 -62.70 10.49 -18.82
N ARG A 195 -63.90 10.64 -18.26
CA ARG A 195 -64.25 11.73 -17.37
C ARG A 195 -63.32 11.68 -16.14
N ASN A 196 -62.91 12.85 -15.66
CA ASN A 196 -62.16 12.93 -14.42
C ASN A 196 -63.09 12.56 -13.24
N LEU A 197 -62.71 11.55 -12.48
CA LEU A 197 -63.37 11.12 -11.26
C LEU A 197 -62.71 11.62 -9.98
N GLY A 198 -61.49 12.15 -10.07
CA GLY A 198 -60.74 12.61 -8.94
C GLY A 198 -59.25 12.28 -9.06
N TYR A 199 -58.54 12.35 -7.96
CA TYR A 199 -57.09 12.16 -7.88
C TYR A 199 -56.77 11.29 -6.70
N VAL A 200 -55.77 10.41 -6.88
CA VAL A 200 -55.13 9.66 -5.80
C VAL A 200 -53.77 10.23 -5.54
N LEU A 201 -53.50 10.51 -4.27
CA LEU A 201 -52.24 11.06 -3.79
C LEU A 201 -51.70 10.07 -2.72
N ILE A 202 -50.54 9.50 -2.98
CA ILE A 202 -49.93 8.46 -2.13
C ILE A 202 -48.65 9.06 -1.56
N ASN A 203 -48.60 9.18 -0.22
CA ASN A 203 -47.42 9.68 0.47
C ASN A 203 -46.51 8.56 0.92
N ILE A 204 -45.23 8.68 0.62
CA ILE A 204 -44.18 7.71 0.90
C ILE A 204 -43.13 8.34 1.83
N ASN A 205 -42.85 7.69 2.95
CA ASN A 205 -41.74 8.03 3.80
C ASN A 205 -40.42 7.58 3.15
N ILE A 206 -39.97 8.38 2.18
CA ILE A 206 -38.75 8.04 1.39
C ILE A 206 -37.50 7.98 2.28
N LYS A 207 -37.44 8.76 3.35
CA LYS A 207 -36.34 8.76 4.31
C LYS A 207 -36.23 7.38 4.97
N GLU A 208 -37.32 6.85 5.49
CA GLU A 208 -37.36 5.54 6.13
C GLU A 208 -37.08 4.41 5.14
N LEU A 209 -37.61 4.51 3.93
CA LEU A 209 -37.33 3.54 2.85
C LEU A 209 -35.85 3.49 2.52
N VAL A 210 -35.20 4.64 2.32
CA VAL A 210 -33.77 4.69 1.99
C VAL A 210 -32.92 4.25 3.17
N ASN A 211 -33.25 4.67 4.39
CA ASN A 211 -32.56 4.23 5.60
C ASN A 211 -32.60 2.71 5.72
N GLN A 212 -33.78 2.10 5.65
CA GLN A 212 -33.90 0.64 5.78
C GLN A 212 -33.17 -0.10 4.66
N ALA A 213 -33.22 0.39 3.44
CA ALA A 213 -32.51 -0.22 2.31
C ALA A 213 -30.98 -0.15 2.47
N LEU A 214 -30.45 0.87 3.14
CA LEU A 214 -29.03 1.09 3.36
C LEU A 214 -28.52 0.52 4.69
N GLU A 215 -29.29 0.62 5.80
CA GLU A 215 -28.85 0.20 7.15
C GLU A 215 -28.54 -1.28 7.27
N ASN A 216 -29.27 -2.13 6.60
CA ASN A 216 -29.15 -3.59 6.74
C ASN A 216 -27.83 -4.18 6.23
N LYS A 217 -26.87 -3.39 5.70
CA LYS A 217 -25.81 -3.96 4.88
C LYS A 217 -24.37 -3.55 5.19
N MET A 218 -24.05 -2.46 5.88
CA MET A 218 -22.64 -2.03 5.92
C MET A 218 -22.08 -1.36 7.17
N SER A 219 -22.79 -0.55 7.95
CA SER A 219 -22.22 0.16 9.12
C SER A 219 -23.24 1.01 9.86
N ASN A 220 -23.03 1.24 11.16
CA ASN A 220 -23.87 2.14 11.98
C ASN A 220 -23.62 3.65 11.72
N ASP A 221 -22.57 4.02 10.96
CA ASP A 221 -22.20 5.41 10.65
C ASP A 221 -22.37 5.69 9.15
N ILE A 222 -23.58 5.49 8.63
CA ILE A 222 -23.92 5.71 7.23
C ILE A 222 -24.24 7.19 7.03
N SER A 223 -23.68 7.77 5.96
CA SER A 223 -24.10 9.06 5.47
C SER A 223 -24.46 8.93 3.99
N TYR A 224 -25.60 9.48 3.60
CA TYR A 224 -26.02 9.46 2.21
C TYR A 224 -26.74 10.75 1.79
N MET A 225 -26.76 10.99 0.49
CA MET A 225 -27.59 12.01 -0.14
C MET A 225 -28.42 11.38 -1.23
N LEU A 226 -29.73 11.65 -1.22
CA LEU A 226 -30.64 11.33 -2.30
C LEU A 226 -30.87 12.60 -3.14
N LEU A 227 -30.69 12.47 -4.44
CA LEU A 227 -30.81 13.55 -5.42
C LEU A 227 -31.83 13.18 -6.47
N GLU A 228 -32.55 14.17 -7.00
CA GLU A 228 -33.35 14.07 -8.23
C GLU A 228 -32.83 15.10 -9.24
N ASN A 229 -32.48 14.67 -10.44
CA ASN A 229 -31.89 15.54 -11.48
C ASN A 229 -30.73 16.42 -10.94
N ASP A 230 -29.88 15.83 -10.08
CA ASP A 230 -28.80 16.52 -9.37
C ASP A 230 -29.22 17.59 -8.34
N GLN A 231 -30.51 17.73 -8.00
CA GLN A 231 -30.97 18.54 -6.87
C GLN A 231 -31.07 17.68 -5.61
N LEU A 232 -30.65 18.25 -4.47
CA LEU A 232 -30.72 17.53 -3.19
C LEU A 232 -32.17 17.38 -2.73
N LEU A 233 -32.61 16.15 -2.54
CA LEU A 233 -33.91 15.82 -1.93
C LEU A 233 -33.78 15.54 -0.44
N LEU A 234 -32.76 14.78 -0.06
CA LEU A 234 -32.58 14.32 1.30
C LEU A 234 -31.10 14.13 1.58
N ALA A 235 -30.64 14.56 2.75
CA ALA A 235 -29.30 14.27 3.26
C ALA A 235 -29.42 13.69 4.67
N GLU A 236 -28.63 12.64 4.96
CA GLU A 236 -28.55 12.02 6.27
C GLU A 236 -27.10 11.79 6.65
N GLY A 237 -26.75 12.04 7.91
CA GLY A 237 -25.40 11.82 8.45
C GLY A 237 -24.49 13.04 8.39
N SER A 238 -23.24 12.86 7.96
CA SER A 238 -22.17 13.86 8.09
C SER A 238 -22.12 14.92 6.98
N PHE A 239 -22.96 14.83 5.96
CA PHE A 239 -22.93 15.70 4.78
C PHE A 239 -24.14 16.62 4.72
N ASP A 240 -23.92 17.78 4.16
CA ASP A 240 -24.92 18.80 3.93
C ASP A 240 -24.86 19.33 2.47
N GLU A 241 -25.79 20.22 2.11
CA GLU A 241 -25.88 20.77 0.77
C GLU A 241 -24.60 21.46 0.30
N SER A 242 -23.78 21.99 1.21
CA SER A 242 -22.50 22.65 0.88
C SER A 242 -21.45 21.69 0.32
N ASP A 243 -21.55 20.40 0.64
CA ASP A 243 -20.65 19.34 0.16
C ASP A 243 -20.97 18.89 -1.27
N LEU A 244 -22.21 19.09 -1.70
CA LEU A 244 -22.74 18.56 -2.96
C LEU A 244 -21.88 18.89 -4.20
N PRO A 245 -21.34 20.11 -4.40
CA PRO A 245 -20.53 20.43 -5.57
C PRO A 245 -19.25 19.60 -5.68
N LYS A 246 -18.73 19.11 -4.54
CA LYS A 246 -17.53 18.27 -4.50
C LYS A 246 -17.90 16.80 -4.68
N LEU A 247 -18.97 16.34 -4.03
CA LEU A 247 -19.44 14.95 -4.08
C LEU A 247 -19.98 14.56 -5.45
N ARG A 248 -20.57 15.49 -6.21
CA ARG A 248 -20.98 15.28 -7.62
C ARG A 248 -19.84 14.91 -8.55
N LYS A 249 -18.59 15.25 -8.22
CA LYS A 249 -17.42 14.89 -9.03
C LYS A 249 -17.05 13.40 -8.93
N THR A 250 -17.67 12.67 -8.03
CA THR A 250 -17.48 11.22 -7.92
C THR A 250 -17.97 10.56 -9.22
N PRO A 251 -17.13 9.74 -9.88
CA PRO A 251 -17.52 9.05 -11.11
C PRO A 251 -18.65 8.05 -10.83
N GLN A 252 -19.55 7.86 -11.80
CA GLN A 252 -20.67 6.92 -11.68
C GLN A 252 -20.22 5.46 -11.51
N ASN A 253 -19.11 5.08 -12.19
CA ASN A 253 -18.55 3.72 -12.12
C ASN A 253 -17.21 3.75 -11.39
N GLY A 254 -17.17 4.30 -10.18
CA GLY A 254 -15.98 4.43 -9.40
C GLY A 254 -16.23 5.02 -8.02
N TYR A 255 -15.15 5.33 -7.35
CA TYR A 255 -15.18 5.94 -6.03
C TYR A 255 -14.34 7.22 -5.98
N SER A 256 -14.60 8.04 -4.98
CA SER A 256 -13.71 9.15 -4.61
C SER A 256 -13.44 9.14 -3.10
N LEU A 257 -12.32 9.72 -2.70
CA LEU A 257 -12.02 9.99 -1.30
C LEU A 257 -12.28 11.47 -1.03
N TYR A 258 -13.11 11.75 -0.05
CA TYR A 258 -13.45 13.11 0.35
C TYR A 258 -13.11 13.31 1.82
N SER A 259 -12.42 14.41 2.14
CA SER A 259 -12.07 14.74 3.52
C SER A 259 -12.90 15.93 4.02
N LYS A 260 -13.60 15.73 5.15
CA LYS A 260 -14.38 16.74 5.87
C LYS A 260 -14.08 16.61 7.38
N ASP A 261 -13.84 17.72 8.06
CA ASP A 261 -13.61 17.79 9.52
C ASP A 261 -12.54 16.84 10.04
N GLY A 262 -11.45 16.67 9.27
CA GLY A 262 -10.34 15.76 9.62
C GLY A 262 -10.63 14.27 9.43
N LYS A 263 -11.82 13.91 8.96
CA LYS A 263 -12.20 12.53 8.60
C LYS A 263 -12.19 12.38 7.09
N THR A 264 -11.73 11.24 6.61
CA THR A 264 -11.79 10.86 5.20
C THR A 264 -12.95 9.89 5.00
N PHE A 265 -13.72 10.11 3.95
CA PHE A 265 -14.87 9.30 3.56
C PHE A 265 -14.62 8.67 2.20
N PHE A 266 -15.06 7.44 2.07
CA PHE A 266 -15.11 6.71 0.81
C PHE A 266 -16.49 6.91 0.19
N ILE A 267 -16.53 7.56 -0.97
CA ILE A 267 -17.77 7.99 -1.63
C ILE A 267 -18.02 7.13 -2.86
N VAL A 268 -19.25 6.62 -2.98
CA VAL A 268 -19.76 5.91 -4.16
C VAL A 268 -21.06 6.54 -4.59
N ARG A 269 -21.27 6.63 -5.90
CA ARG A 269 -22.52 7.14 -6.50
C ARG A 269 -23.20 6.01 -7.28
N THR A 270 -24.53 5.92 -7.14
CA THR A 270 -25.37 4.98 -7.89
C THR A 270 -26.67 5.66 -8.30
N ASP A 271 -27.31 5.15 -9.37
CA ASP A 271 -28.52 5.73 -9.95
C ASP A 271 -29.71 4.79 -9.81
N ILE A 272 -30.90 5.38 -9.76
CA ILE A 272 -32.19 4.69 -9.91
C ILE A 272 -32.87 5.29 -11.15
N PRO A 273 -32.58 4.80 -12.36
CA PRO A 273 -32.91 5.49 -13.61
C PRO A 273 -34.40 5.72 -13.83
N LYS A 274 -35.25 4.77 -13.43
CA LYS A 274 -36.70 4.86 -13.63
C LYS A 274 -37.30 6.12 -12.95
N TYR A 275 -36.74 6.52 -11.84
CA TYR A 275 -37.22 7.66 -11.03
C TYR A 275 -36.33 8.89 -11.11
N ASN A 276 -35.27 8.86 -11.92
CA ASN A 276 -34.25 9.88 -12.03
C ASN A 276 -33.57 10.21 -10.68
N PHE A 277 -33.53 9.25 -9.78
CA PHE A 277 -32.85 9.40 -8.50
C PHE A 277 -31.39 8.97 -8.58
N ASN A 278 -30.55 9.71 -7.85
CA ASN A 278 -29.16 9.40 -7.64
C ASN A 278 -28.91 9.31 -6.14
N ILE A 279 -28.18 8.27 -5.71
CA ILE A 279 -27.75 8.13 -4.33
C ILE A 279 -26.24 8.32 -4.28
N ILE A 280 -25.78 9.29 -3.50
CA ILE A 280 -24.39 9.44 -3.09
C ILE A 280 -24.28 8.81 -1.71
N TYR A 281 -23.51 7.76 -1.61
CA TYR A 281 -23.31 6.99 -0.39
C TYR A 281 -21.90 7.14 0.12
N SER A 282 -21.72 7.26 1.43
CA SER A 282 -20.41 7.41 2.03
C SER A 282 -20.20 6.48 3.22
N VAL A 283 -18.98 5.98 3.33
CA VAL A 283 -18.50 5.21 4.47
C VAL A 283 -17.28 5.92 5.05
N PRO A 284 -17.16 6.06 6.39
CA PRO A 284 -15.94 6.58 7.01
C PRO A 284 -14.74 5.71 6.64
N TYR A 285 -13.73 6.31 5.98
CA TYR A 285 -12.54 5.57 5.55
C TYR A 285 -11.68 5.13 6.74
N SER A 286 -11.87 5.75 7.92
CA SER A 286 -11.14 5.40 9.16
C SER A 286 -11.41 3.97 9.62
N THR A 287 -12.64 3.46 9.50
CA THR A 287 -12.99 2.09 9.86
C THR A 287 -12.30 1.07 8.97
N ILE A 288 -12.11 1.42 7.73
CA ILE A 288 -11.47 0.63 6.69
C ILE A 288 -9.94 0.74 6.83
N TYR A 289 -9.46 1.96 7.04
CA TYR A 289 -8.03 2.25 7.20
C TYR A 289 -7.44 1.59 8.44
N ALA A 290 -8.21 1.41 9.51
CA ALA A 290 -7.75 0.72 10.71
C ALA A 290 -7.33 -0.74 10.45
N ALA A 291 -8.05 -1.45 9.58
CA ALA A 291 -7.68 -2.80 9.18
C ALA A 291 -6.42 -2.81 8.30
N ILE A 292 -6.35 -1.91 7.29
CA ILE A 292 -5.20 -1.80 6.38
C ILE A 292 -3.96 -1.30 7.13
N SER A 293 -4.11 -0.33 8.04
CA SER A 293 -2.98 0.27 8.75
C SER A 293 -2.25 -0.73 9.62
N ARG A 294 -2.97 -1.65 10.26
CA ARG A 294 -2.36 -2.72 11.06
C ARG A 294 -1.51 -3.65 10.20
N GLU A 295 -2.02 -4.10 9.06
CA GLU A 295 -1.28 -4.96 8.13
C GLU A 295 -0.08 -4.23 7.53
N THR A 296 -0.27 -2.98 7.10
CA THR A 296 0.81 -2.14 6.55
C THR A 296 1.88 -1.86 7.61
N PHE A 297 1.49 -1.59 8.86
CA PHE A 297 2.43 -1.41 9.97
C PHE A 297 3.28 -2.66 10.21
N LEU A 298 2.67 -3.85 10.22
CA LEU A 298 3.40 -5.12 10.37
C LEU A 298 4.40 -5.32 9.22
N ILE A 299 3.99 -5.08 7.98
CA ILE A 299 4.90 -5.18 6.82
C ILE A 299 6.07 -4.21 6.97
N CYS A 300 5.81 -2.94 7.29
CA CYS A 300 6.86 -1.94 7.51
C CYS A 300 7.80 -2.33 8.67
N ALA A 301 7.25 -2.85 9.77
CA ALA A 301 8.04 -3.30 10.91
C ALA A 301 8.97 -4.47 10.54
N PHE A 302 8.48 -5.46 9.77
CA PHE A 302 9.30 -6.57 9.27
C PHE A 302 10.39 -6.09 8.32
N VAL A 303 10.08 -5.14 7.43
CA VAL A 303 11.08 -4.56 6.50
C VAL A 303 12.17 -3.81 7.28
N ILE A 304 11.78 -2.98 8.25
CA ILE A 304 12.75 -2.24 9.09
C ILE A 304 13.61 -3.21 9.91
N ALA A 305 13.02 -4.23 10.52
CA ALA A 305 13.76 -5.25 11.26
C ALA A 305 14.74 -6.00 10.35
N GLY A 306 14.32 -6.35 9.13
CA GLY A 306 15.17 -6.97 8.12
C GLY A 306 16.35 -6.06 7.72
N ILE A 307 16.11 -4.77 7.51
CA ILE A 307 17.16 -3.79 7.21
C ILE A 307 18.19 -3.70 8.35
N ILE A 308 17.72 -3.61 9.60
CA ILE A 308 18.59 -3.55 10.78
C ILE A 308 19.46 -4.81 10.85
N LEU A 309 18.87 -5.97 10.63
CA LEU A 309 19.56 -7.27 10.65
C LEU A 309 20.63 -7.36 9.56
N VAL A 310 20.33 -6.91 8.35
CA VAL A 310 21.28 -6.85 7.23
C VAL A 310 22.43 -5.90 7.53
N ILE A 311 22.18 -4.74 8.12
CA ILE A 311 23.23 -3.79 8.50
C ILE A 311 24.15 -4.40 9.57
N LEU A 312 23.60 -5.01 10.62
CA LEU A 312 24.36 -5.67 11.67
C LEU A 312 25.24 -6.80 11.12
N PHE A 313 24.66 -7.68 10.30
CA PHE A 313 25.41 -8.77 9.66
C PHE A 313 26.50 -8.24 8.72
N SER A 314 26.18 -7.25 7.89
CA SER A 314 27.13 -6.68 6.95
C SER A 314 28.32 -6.01 7.66
N THR A 315 28.06 -5.23 8.71
CA THR A 315 29.14 -4.57 9.47
C THR A 315 30.07 -5.59 10.15
N THR A 316 29.49 -6.65 10.72
CA THR A 316 30.23 -7.72 11.39
C THR A 316 31.10 -8.51 10.40
N ILE A 317 30.51 -8.98 9.30
CA ILE A 317 31.23 -9.73 8.27
C ILE A 317 32.32 -8.87 7.63
N THR A 318 32.01 -7.62 7.32
CA THR A 318 32.98 -6.69 6.71
C THR A 318 34.14 -6.40 7.66
N ALA A 319 33.88 -6.28 8.98
CA ALA A 319 34.93 -6.06 9.97
C ALA A 319 35.85 -7.29 10.07
N LEU A 320 35.29 -8.49 10.12
CA LEU A 320 36.07 -9.75 10.15
C LEU A 320 36.98 -9.86 8.91
N LEU A 321 36.41 -9.76 7.71
CA LEU A 321 37.18 -9.85 6.47
C LEU A 321 38.26 -8.76 6.36
N ALA A 322 37.91 -7.51 6.69
CA ALA A 322 38.85 -6.41 6.61
C ALA A 322 40.03 -6.57 7.60
N ASN A 323 39.79 -7.15 8.78
CA ASN A 323 40.83 -7.40 9.77
C ASN A 323 41.78 -8.50 9.30
N ASP A 324 41.30 -9.59 8.75
CA ASP A 324 42.08 -10.70 8.21
C ASP A 324 43.01 -10.19 7.07
N PHE A 325 42.49 -9.39 6.13
CA PHE A 325 43.28 -8.77 5.07
C PHE A 325 44.33 -7.77 5.60
N LYS A 326 44.00 -6.97 6.61
CA LYS A 326 44.95 -6.02 7.23
C LYS A 326 46.11 -6.77 7.88
N LEU A 327 45.82 -7.89 8.56
CA LEU A 327 46.84 -8.70 9.19
C LEU A 327 47.76 -9.30 8.14
N LEU A 328 47.23 -9.83 7.04
CA LEU A 328 48.03 -10.36 5.92
C LEU A 328 48.96 -9.26 5.35
N ILE A 329 48.43 -8.07 5.06
CA ILE A 329 49.23 -6.96 4.55
C ILE A 329 50.32 -6.57 5.55
N HIS A 330 49.99 -6.50 6.84
CA HIS A 330 50.97 -6.20 7.89
C HIS A 330 52.09 -7.22 7.95
N ASN A 331 51.75 -8.50 7.86
CA ASN A 331 52.73 -9.60 7.86
C ASN A 331 53.63 -9.57 6.61
N MET A 332 53.08 -9.22 5.45
CA MET A 332 53.86 -9.00 4.24
C MET A 332 54.86 -7.86 4.41
N GLN A 333 54.46 -6.76 5.07
CA GLN A 333 55.34 -5.63 5.37
C GLN A 333 56.44 -6.01 6.38
N LEU A 334 56.12 -6.77 7.43
CA LEU A 334 57.09 -7.30 8.38
C LEU A 334 58.11 -8.22 7.70
N PHE A 335 57.66 -9.11 6.81
CA PHE A 335 58.52 -9.97 6.02
C PHE A 335 59.50 -9.16 5.14
N ALA A 336 58.98 -8.15 4.41
CA ALA A 336 59.77 -7.27 3.58
C ALA A 336 60.85 -6.48 4.38
N SER A 337 60.59 -6.24 5.66
CA SER A 337 61.55 -5.57 6.57
C SER A 337 62.50 -6.54 7.29
N GLY A 338 62.44 -7.83 7.02
CA GLY A 338 63.25 -8.87 7.66
C GLY A 338 62.88 -9.16 9.12
N LYS A 339 61.71 -8.70 9.59
CA LYS A 339 61.27 -8.84 10.99
C LYS A 339 60.11 -9.84 11.16
N TYR A 340 59.78 -10.60 10.11
CA TYR A 340 58.66 -11.54 10.15
C TYR A 340 59.03 -12.79 10.97
N THR A 341 58.14 -13.11 11.93
CA THR A 341 58.16 -14.35 12.69
C THR A 341 56.77 -14.98 12.66
N LEU A 342 56.66 -16.28 12.44
CA LEU A 342 55.38 -16.97 12.44
C LEU A 342 54.77 -16.94 13.84
N THR A 343 53.61 -16.26 13.99
CA THR A 343 52.89 -16.16 15.26
C THR A 343 51.85 -17.31 15.38
N GLU A 344 51.37 -17.59 16.60
CA GLU A 344 50.29 -18.53 16.81
C GLU A 344 49.01 -18.13 16.08
N GLN A 345 48.73 -16.82 16.00
CA GLN A 345 47.60 -16.29 15.28
C GLN A 345 47.68 -16.54 13.77
N GLU A 346 48.87 -16.47 13.19
CA GLU A 346 49.16 -16.77 11.79
C GLU A 346 48.93 -18.26 11.49
N GLN A 347 49.38 -19.14 12.40
CA GLN A 347 49.11 -20.57 12.31
C GLN A 347 47.62 -20.92 12.34
N MET A 348 46.83 -20.25 13.21
CA MET A 348 45.39 -20.39 13.25
C MET A 348 44.72 -19.95 11.95
N LEU A 349 45.11 -18.81 11.39
CA LEU A 349 44.54 -18.32 10.13
C LEU A 349 44.91 -19.20 8.94
N SER A 350 46.17 -19.67 8.85
CA SER A 350 46.58 -20.56 7.78
C SER A 350 46.01 -21.97 7.87
N SER A 351 45.42 -22.37 9.01
CA SER A 351 44.68 -23.62 9.19
C SER A 351 43.22 -23.58 8.72
N ARG A 352 42.69 -22.39 8.40
CA ARG A 352 41.32 -22.25 7.86
C ARG A 352 41.23 -22.88 6.48
N LYS A 353 40.03 -23.38 6.16
CA LYS A 353 39.73 -24.06 4.88
C LYS A 353 39.13 -23.14 3.81
N ASP A 354 38.93 -21.87 4.13
CA ASP A 354 38.37 -20.85 3.21
C ASP A 354 39.50 -20.16 2.40
N GLU A 355 39.10 -19.26 1.49
CA GLU A 355 40.00 -18.53 0.60
C GLU A 355 41.01 -17.66 1.39
N ILE A 356 40.60 -17.15 2.53
CA ILE A 356 41.46 -16.34 3.41
C ILE A 356 42.53 -17.24 4.03
N GLY A 357 42.15 -18.41 4.53
CA GLY A 357 43.09 -19.40 5.03
C GLY A 357 44.08 -19.85 3.97
N MET A 358 43.64 -20.08 2.74
CA MET A 358 44.53 -20.41 1.62
C MET A 358 45.53 -19.29 1.29
N LEU A 359 45.11 -18.01 1.37
CA LEU A 359 46.00 -16.87 1.16
C LEU A 359 47.09 -16.77 2.26
N HIS A 360 46.67 -16.89 3.53
CA HIS A 360 47.63 -16.85 4.66
C HIS A 360 48.60 -18.04 4.56
N LYS A 361 48.14 -19.26 4.25
CA LYS A 361 48.98 -20.44 4.06
C LYS A 361 49.97 -20.24 2.91
N GLY A 362 49.47 -19.79 1.75
CA GLY A 362 50.34 -19.55 0.58
C GLY A 362 51.43 -18.49 0.86
N PHE A 363 51.08 -17.41 1.61
CA PHE A 363 52.05 -16.42 2.04
C PHE A 363 53.10 -17.06 3.00
N ASN A 364 52.66 -17.84 4.00
CA ASN A 364 53.56 -18.46 4.96
C ASN A 364 54.52 -19.46 4.28
N ASP A 365 53.98 -20.31 3.38
CA ASP A 365 54.80 -21.27 2.62
C ASP A 365 55.87 -20.53 1.79
N MET A 366 55.47 -19.46 1.11
CA MET A 366 56.41 -18.61 0.36
C MET A 366 57.44 -17.93 1.27
N ALA A 367 57.06 -17.44 2.43
CA ALA A 367 57.95 -16.79 3.38
C ALA A 367 58.97 -17.74 3.94
N VAL A 368 58.58 -18.98 4.25
CA VAL A 368 59.48 -20.05 4.69
C VAL A 368 60.47 -20.41 3.59
N GLU A 369 60.02 -20.61 2.36
CA GLU A 369 60.89 -20.95 1.22
C GLU A 369 61.89 -19.86 0.92
N ILE A 370 61.49 -18.58 0.94
CA ILE A 370 62.42 -17.45 0.74
C ILE A 370 63.47 -17.37 1.86
N ASN A 371 63.08 -17.58 3.13
CA ASN A 371 64.05 -17.61 4.24
C ASN A 371 65.07 -18.74 4.10
N ASP A 372 64.62 -19.95 3.73
CA ASP A 372 65.51 -21.10 3.46
C ASP A 372 66.49 -20.82 2.31
N LEU A 373 66.00 -20.19 1.23
CA LEU A 373 66.85 -19.75 0.12
C LEU A 373 67.90 -18.68 0.55
N ILE A 374 67.52 -17.74 1.39
CA ILE A 374 68.44 -16.70 1.93
C ILE A 374 69.50 -17.42 2.79
N GLU A 375 69.14 -18.29 3.68
CA GLU A 375 70.06 -19.01 4.55
C GLU A 375 71.03 -19.88 3.72
N LYS A 376 70.49 -20.62 2.75
CA LYS A 376 71.36 -21.42 1.83
C LYS A 376 72.32 -20.53 1.03
N ASN A 377 71.86 -19.37 0.55
CA ASN A 377 72.70 -18.47 -0.20
C ASN A 377 73.80 -17.87 0.69
N TYR A 378 73.45 -17.49 1.92
CA TYR A 378 74.38 -16.95 2.90
C TYR A 378 75.46 -17.99 3.25
N VAL A 379 75.07 -19.23 3.51
CA VAL A 379 75.98 -20.34 3.78
C VAL A 379 76.94 -20.61 2.58
N ASN A 380 76.37 -20.62 1.35
CA ASN A 380 77.15 -20.79 0.12
C ASN A 380 78.18 -19.63 -0.09
N GLU A 381 77.81 -18.39 0.19
CA GLU A 381 78.73 -17.23 0.11
C GLU A 381 79.83 -17.34 1.15
N LEU A 382 79.54 -17.81 2.38
CA LEU A 382 80.51 -18.08 3.42
C LEU A 382 81.54 -19.14 3.00
N LEU A 383 81.03 -20.31 2.51
CA LEU A 383 81.86 -21.39 2.01
C LEU A 383 82.79 -20.93 0.85
N LYS A 384 82.25 -20.11 -0.05
CA LYS A 384 82.97 -19.56 -1.18
C LYS A 384 84.13 -18.63 -0.68
N LYS A 385 83.89 -17.78 0.33
CA LYS A 385 84.90 -16.91 0.95
C LYS A 385 85.96 -17.72 1.69
N GLU A 386 85.54 -18.79 2.43
CA GLU A 386 86.46 -19.72 3.07
C GLU A 386 87.41 -20.39 2.04
N ALA A 387 86.79 -20.94 0.94
CA ALA A 387 87.57 -21.54 -0.13
C ALA A 387 88.56 -20.53 -0.79
N GLN A 388 88.15 -19.29 -0.98
CA GLN A 388 89.01 -18.23 -1.48
C GLN A 388 90.18 -17.91 -0.52
N LEU A 389 89.89 -17.80 0.79
CA LEU A 389 90.95 -17.62 1.82
C LEU A 389 91.92 -18.78 1.80
N LYS A 390 91.47 -20.01 1.78
CA LYS A 390 92.25 -21.21 1.73
C LYS A 390 93.13 -21.27 0.47
N THR A 391 92.60 -20.83 -0.66
CA THR A 391 93.39 -20.69 -1.90
C THR A 391 94.53 -19.65 -1.79
N LEU A 392 94.18 -18.50 -1.21
CA LEU A 392 95.20 -17.43 -0.93
C LEU A 392 96.27 -17.89 0.04
N GLU A 393 95.89 -18.60 1.10
CA GLU A 393 96.83 -19.22 2.05
C GLU A 393 97.70 -20.26 1.35
N SER A 394 97.14 -21.07 0.45
CA SER A 394 97.94 -22.07 -0.26
C SER A 394 98.84 -21.45 -1.34
N GLN A 395 98.57 -20.21 -1.82
CA GLN A 395 99.46 -19.49 -2.74
C GLN A 395 100.70 -18.86 -2.04
N MET A 396 100.59 -18.69 -0.72
CA MET A 396 101.79 -18.38 0.08
C MET A 396 102.54 -19.66 0.35
N ASP A 397 103.57 -20.00 -0.47
CA ASP A 397 104.36 -21.18 -0.29
C ASP A 397 105.06 -21.16 1.11
N PRO A 398 104.57 -21.89 2.12
CA PRO A 398 105.12 -21.83 3.46
C PRO A 398 106.67 -22.21 3.46
N HIS A 399 106.98 -23.11 2.54
CA HIS A 399 108.36 -23.52 2.40
C HIS A 399 109.28 -22.42 1.88
N PHE A 400 108.79 -21.58 0.97
CA PHE A 400 109.58 -20.38 0.55
C PHE A 400 109.73 -19.36 1.66
N LEU A 401 108.68 -19.14 2.47
CA LEU A 401 108.77 -18.20 3.64
C LEU A 401 109.73 -18.78 4.69
N TYR A 402 109.62 -20.07 5.05
CA TYR A 402 110.55 -20.68 5.98
C TYR A 402 111.97 -20.61 5.46
N ASN A 403 112.22 -21.00 4.21
CA ASN A 403 113.59 -20.95 3.61
C ASN A 403 114.12 -19.52 3.55
N THR A 404 113.28 -18.54 3.30
CA THR A 404 113.68 -17.14 3.28
C THR A 404 114.04 -16.63 4.68
N LEU A 405 113.18 -16.98 5.69
CA LEU A 405 113.46 -16.63 7.09
C LEU A 405 114.67 -17.34 7.64
N ASP A 406 114.86 -18.62 7.31
CA ASP A 406 116.05 -19.35 7.68
C ASP A 406 117.34 -18.76 7.04
N SER A 407 117.28 -18.39 5.78
CA SER A 407 118.40 -17.70 5.08
C SER A 407 118.74 -16.37 5.72
N ILE A 408 117.76 -15.58 6.13
CA ILE A 408 117.97 -14.31 6.85
C ILE A 408 118.51 -14.60 8.25
N ASN A 409 118.01 -15.61 8.96
CA ASN A 409 118.49 -16.04 10.28
C ASN A 409 119.97 -16.44 10.26
N TRP A 410 120.35 -17.28 9.30
CA TRP A 410 121.79 -17.67 9.13
C TRP A 410 122.70 -16.50 8.81
N ARG A 411 122.27 -15.52 8.01
CA ARG A 411 123.00 -14.29 7.73
C ARG A 411 123.10 -13.39 8.96
N ALA A 412 122.03 -13.23 9.71
CA ALA A 412 121.98 -12.47 10.93
C ALA A 412 122.99 -13.01 12.01
N LYS A 413 123.02 -14.35 12.16
CA LYS A 413 123.99 -15.02 13.05
C LYS A 413 125.41 -14.85 12.59
N ALA A 414 125.73 -14.87 11.27
CA ALA A 414 127.10 -14.69 10.74
C ALA A 414 127.64 -13.27 10.97
N ILE A 415 126.82 -12.26 11.16
CA ILE A 415 127.22 -10.88 11.45
C ILE A 415 126.98 -10.45 12.91
N HIS A 416 126.68 -11.44 13.80
CA HIS A 416 126.39 -11.20 15.22
C HIS A 416 125.17 -10.24 15.48
N ALA A 417 124.13 -10.25 14.58
CA ALA A 417 122.95 -9.45 14.72
C ALA A 417 121.89 -10.32 15.41
N ASP A 418 121.95 -10.54 16.71
CA ASP A 418 121.17 -11.46 17.52
C ASP A 418 119.69 -11.05 17.52
N ASP A 419 119.41 -9.72 17.51
CA ASP A 419 118.02 -9.21 17.48
C ASP A 419 117.25 -9.61 16.19
N ILE A 420 117.94 -9.58 15.02
CA ILE A 420 117.32 -10.02 13.75
C ILE A 420 117.12 -11.55 13.71
N SER A 421 118.07 -12.31 14.27
CA SER A 421 117.96 -13.76 14.38
C SER A 421 116.81 -14.16 15.25
N GLN A 422 116.54 -13.48 16.35
CA GLN A 422 115.40 -13.77 17.26
C GLN A 422 114.03 -13.42 16.58
N ILE A 423 113.96 -12.32 15.84
CA ILE A 423 112.75 -11.98 15.06
C ILE A 423 112.47 -13.02 14.01
N CYS A 424 113.46 -13.47 13.23
CA CYS A 424 113.30 -14.50 12.22
C CYS A 424 112.88 -15.84 12.82
N THR A 425 113.34 -16.26 13.96
CA THR A 425 112.97 -17.43 14.66
C THR A 425 111.50 -17.36 15.17
N SER A 426 111.16 -16.18 15.72
CA SER A 426 109.78 -15.96 16.21
C SER A 426 108.75 -15.86 15.08
N LEU A 427 109.08 -15.44 13.86
CA LEU A 427 108.23 -15.40 12.69
C LEU A 427 108.12 -16.73 11.97
N GLY A 428 109.13 -17.60 12.15
CA GLY A 428 109.16 -18.98 11.55
C GLY A 428 108.70 -20.08 12.46
N SER A 429 108.29 -19.82 13.70
CA SER A 429 107.70 -20.73 14.63
C SER A 429 106.13 -20.63 14.60
#